data_bf6b3677ce91d82c9de892bcc6cd0122
#
_entry.id   bf6b3677ce91d82c9de892bcc6cd0122
#
_cell.length_a   1.000
_cell.length_b   1.000
_cell.length_c   1.000
_cell.angle_alpha   90.00
_cell.angle_beta   90.00
_cell.angle_gamma   90.00
#
_symmetry.space_group_name_H-M   'P 1'
#
loop_
_entity.id
_entity.type
_entity.pdbx_description
1 polymer ?
#
loop_
_entity_poly.entity_id
_entity_poly.type
_entity_poly.pdbx_seq_one_letter_code
_entity_poly.pdbx_strand_id
1 'polypeptide(L)'
;HQYPHCWRCHHPIIFRATEQWFCSIDAFKEDVYKAIDSVHWQPAWGHDRMAGMVRDRSDWCISRQRVWGVPIPVFYCKKCGKYHITDASIKAVSDLFRKEGSDAWYKYDANDILPKTEVCECGASDWEKDPDIMDVWFDSGSTWSAVCRERPELRWPVDMYMEGADQFRGWFQSSLLTSVATQGVAPYREVL
;
A
#
# COMPACT_ATOMS: atom_id res chain seq x y z
N HIS A 1 -34.56 11.76 -3.30
CA HIS A 1 -33.59 10.70 -3.00
C HIS A 1 -32.44 11.25 -2.14
N GLN A 2 -31.73 10.39 -1.46
CA GLN A 2 -30.54 10.78 -0.70
C GLN A 2 -29.37 10.96 -1.66
N TYR A 3 -28.64 12.08 -1.54
CA TYR A 3 -27.45 12.38 -2.33
C TYR A 3 -26.25 12.61 -1.41
N PRO A 4 -25.07 12.06 -1.71
CA PRO A 4 -23.90 12.22 -0.86
C PRO A 4 -23.39 13.67 -0.85
N HIS A 5 -23.07 14.15 0.35
CA HIS A 5 -22.49 15.47 0.59
C HIS A 5 -21.13 15.32 1.28
N CYS A 6 -20.27 16.31 1.05
CA CYS A 6 -18.99 16.37 1.75
C CYS A 6 -19.22 16.49 3.25
N TRP A 7 -18.64 15.59 4.03
CA TRP A 7 -18.79 15.58 5.50
C TRP A 7 -18.23 16.84 6.17
N ARG A 8 -17.33 17.57 5.50
CA ARG A 8 -16.69 18.79 6.02
C ARG A 8 -17.46 20.05 5.67
N CYS A 9 -17.73 20.30 4.38
CA CYS A 9 -18.38 21.53 3.93
C CYS A 9 -19.87 21.39 3.63
N HIS A 10 -20.42 20.17 3.72
CA HIS A 10 -21.82 19.81 3.50
C HIS A 10 -22.39 20.11 2.10
N HIS A 11 -21.56 20.51 1.15
CA HIS A 11 -21.97 20.67 -0.25
C HIS A 11 -22.10 19.32 -0.95
N PRO A 12 -22.96 19.19 -1.98
CA PRO A 12 -23.03 17.99 -2.81
C PRO A 12 -21.66 17.65 -3.41
N ILE A 13 -21.32 16.36 -3.40
CA ILE A 13 -20.10 15.88 -4.07
C ILE A 13 -20.42 15.49 -5.51
N ILE A 14 -19.37 15.43 -6.34
CA ILE A 14 -19.42 14.90 -7.70
C ILE A 14 -18.67 13.57 -7.76
N PHE A 15 -19.09 12.70 -8.66
CA PHE A 15 -18.32 11.51 -9.03
C PHE A 15 -17.43 11.83 -10.22
N ARG A 16 -16.14 11.52 -10.08
CA ARG A 16 -15.13 11.79 -11.09
C ARG A 16 -14.32 10.53 -11.34
N ALA A 17 -14.23 10.12 -12.60
CA ALA A 17 -13.27 9.11 -13.02
C ALA A 17 -11.86 9.73 -13.11
N THR A 18 -10.89 9.07 -12.51
CA THR A 18 -9.47 9.45 -12.55
C THR A 18 -8.62 8.20 -12.70
N GLU A 19 -7.43 8.34 -13.27
CA GLU A 19 -6.45 7.28 -13.24
C GLU A 19 -5.99 7.04 -11.81
N GLN A 20 -5.84 5.77 -11.44
CA GLN A 20 -5.50 5.36 -10.08
C GLN A 20 -4.59 4.14 -10.12
N TRP A 21 -3.77 3.96 -9.09
CA TRP A 21 -3.03 2.74 -8.85
C TRP A 21 -3.85 1.75 -8.05
N PHE A 22 -3.95 0.53 -8.56
CA PHE A 22 -4.66 -0.57 -7.91
C PHE A 22 -3.72 -1.74 -7.66
N CYS A 23 -3.84 -2.32 -6.47
CA CYS A 23 -3.29 -3.63 -6.17
C CYS A 23 -4.38 -4.67 -6.43
N SER A 24 -4.17 -5.60 -7.35
CA SER A 24 -5.11 -6.68 -7.62
C SER A 24 -5.03 -7.74 -6.53
N ILE A 25 -6.07 -7.77 -5.68
CA ILE A 25 -6.18 -8.77 -4.61
C ILE A 25 -6.49 -10.15 -5.21
N ASP A 26 -7.24 -10.21 -6.31
CA ASP A 26 -7.57 -11.47 -6.97
C ASP A 26 -6.32 -12.27 -7.41
N ALA A 27 -5.21 -11.58 -7.68
CA ALA A 27 -3.96 -12.21 -8.08
C ALA A 27 -3.35 -13.15 -7.01
N PHE A 28 -3.65 -12.93 -5.72
CA PHE A 28 -3.10 -13.72 -4.60
C PHE A 28 -4.16 -14.08 -3.53
N LYS A 29 -5.45 -13.97 -3.88
CA LYS A 29 -6.57 -14.20 -2.96
C LYS A 29 -6.55 -15.58 -2.30
N GLU A 30 -6.19 -16.61 -3.05
CA GLU A 30 -6.07 -17.98 -2.53
C GLU A 30 -5.00 -18.10 -1.44
N ASP A 31 -3.89 -17.38 -1.58
CA ASP A 31 -2.84 -17.37 -0.56
C ASP A 31 -3.28 -16.55 0.67
N VAL A 32 -4.13 -15.53 0.48
CA VAL A 32 -4.75 -14.82 1.62
C VAL A 32 -5.66 -15.77 2.41
N TYR A 33 -6.47 -16.61 1.76
CA TYR A 33 -7.30 -17.60 2.48
C TYR A 33 -6.46 -18.60 3.27
N LYS A 34 -5.39 -19.15 2.69
CA LYS A 34 -4.45 -20.03 3.41
C LYS A 34 -3.84 -19.33 4.62
N ALA A 35 -3.50 -18.06 4.48
CA ALA A 35 -2.97 -17.25 5.57
C ALA A 35 -4.02 -17.05 6.69
N ILE A 36 -5.29 -16.76 6.34
CA ILE A 36 -6.40 -16.65 7.30
C ILE A 36 -6.58 -17.95 8.09
N ASP A 37 -6.53 -19.09 7.42
CA ASP A 37 -6.65 -20.42 8.04
C ASP A 37 -5.51 -20.73 9.03
N SER A 38 -4.37 -20.10 8.87
CA SER A 38 -3.20 -20.29 9.74
C SER A 38 -3.23 -19.44 11.02
N VAL A 39 -4.14 -18.48 11.12
CA VAL A 39 -4.24 -17.53 12.25
C VAL A 39 -5.21 -18.03 13.30
N HIS A 40 -4.85 -17.90 14.57
CA HIS A 40 -5.75 -18.13 15.69
C HIS A 40 -6.63 -16.91 15.93
N TRP A 41 -7.93 -17.04 15.64
CA TRP A 41 -8.90 -15.96 15.78
C TRP A 41 -9.65 -16.02 17.11
N GLN A 42 -9.63 -14.94 17.86
CA GLN A 42 -10.39 -14.78 19.08
C GLN A 42 -11.28 -13.52 19.00
N PRO A 43 -12.62 -13.69 19.09
CA PRO A 43 -13.34 -14.97 19.06
C PRO A 43 -13.29 -15.63 17.68
N ALA A 44 -13.60 -16.93 17.61
CA ALA A 44 -13.46 -17.74 16.39
C ALA A 44 -14.22 -17.20 15.17
N TRP A 45 -15.31 -16.45 15.33
CA TRP A 45 -16.02 -15.81 14.22
C TRP A 45 -15.15 -14.80 13.43
N GLY A 46 -14.05 -14.38 14.00
CA GLY A 46 -13.07 -13.50 13.32
C GLY A 46 -12.55 -14.10 12.02
N HIS A 47 -12.34 -15.41 11.97
CA HIS A 47 -11.99 -16.15 10.76
C HIS A 47 -12.99 -15.90 9.62
N ASP A 48 -14.25 -16.21 9.83
CA ASP A 48 -15.28 -16.08 8.80
C ASP A 48 -15.51 -14.62 8.40
N ARG A 49 -15.35 -13.71 9.37
CA ARG A 49 -15.45 -12.28 9.10
C ARG A 49 -14.33 -11.80 8.18
N MET A 50 -13.07 -12.19 8.45
CA MET A 50 -11.94 -11.82 7.60
C MET A 50 -12.06 -12.45 6.21
N ALA A 51 -12.39 -13.73 6.14
CA ALA A 51 -12.62 -14.43 4.87
C ALA A 51 -13.73 -13.77 4.04
N GLY A 52 -14.83 -13.38 4.66
CA GLY A 52 -15.91 -12.63 4.01
C GLY A 52 -15.46 -11.27 3.47
N MET A 53 -14.67 -10.52 4.24
CA MET A 53 -14.13 -9.23 3.81
C MET A 53 -13.19 -9.36 2.60
N VAL A 54 -12.40 -10.43 2.52
CA VAL A 54 -11.50 -10.71 1.40
C VAL A 54 -12.28 -11.20 0.18
N ARG A 55 -13.29 -12.05 0.37
CA ARG A 55 -14.13 -12.57 -0.72
C ARG A 55 -14.75 -11.45 -1.53
N ASP A 56 -15.27 -10.43 -0.86
CA ASP A 56 -16.01 -9.33 -1.46
C ASP A 56 -15.09 -8.21 -1.98
N ARG A 57 -13.77 -8.45 -1.98
CA ARG A 57 -12.76 -7.49 -2.43
C ARG A 57 -11.99 -8.03 -3.64
N SER A 58 -11.99 -7.28 -4.75
CA SER A 58 -11.20 -7.62 -5.95
C SER A 58 -9.92 -6.80 -6.05
N ASP A 59 -10.03 -5.50 -5.88
CA ASP A 59 -8.93 -4.55 -6.04
C ASP A 59 -8.82 -3.60 -4.84
N TRP A 60 -7.60 -3.15 -4.58
CA TRP A 60 -7.32 -2.12 -3.59
C TRP A 60 -6.75 -0.88 -4.28
N CYS A 61 -7.52 0.19 -4.35
CA CYS A 61 -7.00 1.47 -4.80
C CYS A 61 -6.00 2.00 -3.76
N ILE A 62 -4.71 1.99 -4.12
CA ILE A 62 -3.61 2.37 -3.22
C ILE A 62 -3.16 3.82 -3.40
N SER A 63 -3.61 4.52 -4.43
CA SER A 63 -3.27 5.93 -4.68
C SER A 63 -4.29 6.89 -4.09
N ARG A 64 -3.82 8.05 -3.64
CA ARG A 64 -4.63 9.14 -3.12
C ARG A 64 -4.13 10.48 -3.63
N GLN A 65 -5.03 11.33 -4.09
CA GLN A 65 -4.75 12.71 -4.53
C GLN A 65 -4.75 13.63 -3.31
N ARG A 66 -3.68 13.53 -2.52
CA ARG A 66 -3.43 14.30 -1.30
C ARG A 66 -1.96 14.69 -1.24
N VAL A 67 -1.64 15.71 -0.43
CA VAL A 67 -0.25 16.19 -0.24
C VAL A 67 0.40 15.67 1.04
N TRP A 68 -0.39 15.16 1.98
CA TRP A 68 0.12 14.59 3.23
C TRP A 68 0.05 13.07 3.20
N GLY A 69 1.20 12.44 3.13
CA GLY A 69 1.35 10.98 3.12
C GLY A 69 2.65 10.54 2.45
N VAL A 70 2.86 9.23 2.37
CA VAL A 70 4.03 8.65 1.70
C VAL A 70 3.81 8.69 0.18
N PRO A 71 4.70 9.30 -0.61
CA PRO A 71 4.54 9.37 -2.06
C PRO A 71 4.61 7.99 -2.72
N ILE A 72 3.91 7.83 -3.83
CA ILE A 72 3.99 6.63 -4.66
C ILE A 72 5.29 6.70 -5.48
N PRO A 73 6.21 5.72 -5.35
CA PRO A 73 7.53 5.76 -5.98
C PRO A 73 7.50 5.34 -7.45
N VAL A 74 6.63 5.96 -8.23
CA VAL A 74 6.47 5.73 -9.66
C VAL A 74 6.88 6.97 -10.44
N PHE A 75 7.43 6.75 -11.62
CA PHE A 75 7.86 7.80 -12.53
C PHE A 75 7.14 7.66 -13.86
N TYR A 76 7.03 8.76 -14.60
CA TYR A 76 6.49 8.78 -15.94
C TYR A 76 7.51 9.33 -16.92
N CYS A 77 7.64 8.70 -18.07
CA CYS A 77 8.47 9.22 -19.14
C CYS A 77 7.81 10.45 -19.76
N LYS A 78 8.46 11.62 -19.70
CA LYS A 78 7.94 12.86 -20.28
C LYS A 78 7.73 12.81 -21.79
N LYS A 79 8.43 11.91 -22.51
CA LYS A 79 8.30 11.79 -23.96
C LYS A 79 7.09 10.98 -24.40
N CYS A 80 6.80 9.86 -23.73
CA CYS A 80 5.73 8.93 -24.17
C CYS A 80 4.62 8.72 -23.15
N GLY A 81 4.71 9.30 -21.95
CA GLY A 81 3.72 9.20 -20.89
C GLY A 81 3.65 7.83 -20.19
N LYS A 82 4.47 6.84 -20.59
CA LYS A 82 4.46 5.53 -19.96
C LYS A 82 5.02 5.62 -18.53
N TYR A 83 4.37 4.90 -17.61
CA TYR A 83 4.90 4.73 -16.26
C TYR A 83 6.18 3.90 -16.27
N HIS A 84 7.02 4.13 -15.28
CA HIS A 84 8.28 3.45 -15.05
C HIS A 84 8.41 3.07 -13.59
N ILE A 85 8.49 1.78 -13.35
CA ILE A 85 8.71 1.18 -12.04
C ILE A 85 9.58 -0.06 -12.24
N THR A 86 10.78 -0.04 -11.66
CA THR A 86 11.78 -1.13 -11.73
C THR A 86 12.37 -1.36 -10.36
N ASP A 87 13.03 -2.49 -10.16
CA ASP A 87 13.76 -2.75 -8.92
C ASP A 87 14.79 -1.66 -8.62
N ALA A 88 15.46 -1.16 -9.67
CA ALA A 88 16.45 -0.10 -9.53
C ALA A 88 15.82 1.24 -9.16
N SER A 89 14.66 1.61 -9.74
CA SER A 89 13.93 2.83 -9.38
C SER A 89 13.41 2.77 -7.95
N ILE A 90 12.81 1.65 -7.54
CA ILE A 90 12.34 1.44 -6.17
C ILE A 90 13.50 1.48 -5.17
N LYS A 91 14.62 0.83 -5.50
CA LYS A 91 15.80 0.87 -4.64
C LYS A 91 16.33 2.29 -4.48
N ALA A 92 16.43 3.07 -5.55
CA ALA A 92 16.91 4.45 -5.50
C ALA A 92 16.03 5.31 -4.57
N VAL A 93 14.71 5.20 -4.67
CA VAL A 93 13.77 5.91 -3.79
C VAL A 93 13.91 5.43 -2.34
N SER A 94 13.99 4.11 -2.12
CA SER A 94 14.15 3.53 -0.79
C SER A 94 15.44 4.00 -0.11
N ASP A 95 16.54 4.01 -0.84
CA ASP A 95 17.85 4.49 -0.33
C ASP A 95 17.80 5.98 0.01
N LEU A 96 17.14 6.79 -0.83
CA LEU A 96 16.94 8.20 -0.59
C LEU A 96 16.09 8.45 0.68
N PHE A 97 14.94 7.74 0.80
CA PHE A 97 14.05 7.87 1.95
C PHE A 97 14.71 7.40 3.25
N ARG A 98 15.52 6.35 3.20
CA ARG A 98 16.28 5.87 4.36
C ARG A 98 17.28 6.92 4.85
N LYS A 99 17.84 7.70 3.94
CA LYS A 99 18.85 8.73 4.25
C LYS A 99 18.23 10.06 4.71
N GLU A 100 17.16 10.51 4.05
CA GLU A 100 16.64 11.87 4.19
C GLU A 100 15.14 11.95 4.55
N GLY A 101 14.47 10.80 4.68
CA GLY A 101 13.02 10.73 4.89
C GLY A 101 12.22 10.90 3.59
N SER A 102 10.91 10.67 3.68
CA SER A 102 10.02 10.71 2.50
C SER A 102 9.85 12.10 1.90
N ASP A 103 10.11 13.17 2.66
CA ASP A 103 10.07 14.55 2.16
C ASP A 103 11.11 14.82 1.07
N ALA A 104 12.15 13.99 0.99
CA ALA A 104 13.12 14.03 -0.09
C ALA A 104 12.50 13.88 -1.48
N TRP A 105 11.33 13.20 -1.58
CA TRP A 105 10.56 13.12 -2.82
C TRP A 105 10.21 14.48 -3.39
N TYR A 106 9.85 15.42 -2.53
CA TYR A 106 9.46 16.78 -2.93
C TYR A 106 10.65 17.73 -3.13
N LYS A 107 11.80 17.37 -2.55
CA LYS A 107 13.02 18.18 -2.60
C LYS A 107 13.83 18.00 -3.89
N TYR A 108 13.88 16.78 -4.43
CA TYR A 108 14.68 16.42 -5.60
C TYR A 108 13.80 16.22 -6.83
N ASP A 109 14.35 16.51 -8.02
CA ASP A 109 13.69 16.18 -9.27
C ASP A 109 13.78 14.68 -9.60
N ALA A 110 12.87 14.19 -10.46
CA ALA A 110 12.86 12.78 -10.86
C ALA A 110 14.21 12.32 -11.44
N ASN A 111 14.83 13.17 -12.25
CA ASN A 111 16.11 12.89 -12.89
C ASN A 111 17.32 12.90 -11.94
N ASP A 112 17.14 13.43 -10.71
CA ASP A 112 18.16 13.40 -9.65
C ASP A 112 18.01 12.16 -8.78
N ILE A 113 16.79 11.62 -8.67
CA ILE A 113 16.49 10.42 -7.89
C ILE A 113 16.87 9.16 -8.67
N LEU A 114 16.46 9.09 -9.94
CA LEU A 114 16.66 7.90 -10.76
C LEU A 114 18.12 7.72 -11.17
N PRO A 115 18.63 6.47 -11.16
CA PRO A 115 19.93 6.16 -11.74
C PRO A 115 20.00 6.58 -13.21
N LYS A 116 21.14 7.09 -13.66
CA LYS A 116 21.34 7.52 -15.06
C LYS A 116 21.25 6.36 -16.07
N THR A 117 21.25 5.13 -15.58
CA THR A 117 21.06 3.90 -16.37
C THR A 117 19.59 3.61 -16.67
N GLU A 118 18.65 4.26 -15.98
CA GLU A 118 17.23 4.08 -16.21
C GLU A 118 16.82 4.79 -17.50
N VAL A 119 16.37 4.00 -18.47
CA VAL A 119 15.95 4.46 -19.81
C VAL A 119 14.58 3.87 -20.12
N CYS A 120 13.69 4.71 -20.61
CA CYS A 120 12.36 4.28 -21.05
C CYS A 120 12.45 3.40 -22.29
N GLU A 121 11.49 2.51 -22.52
CA GLU A 121 11.38 1.71 -23.72
C GLU A 121 11.40 2.53 -25.03
N CYS A 122 10.98 3.80 -24.96
CA CYS A 122 11.02 4.74 -26.09
C CYS A 122 12.42 5.38 -26.31
N GLY A 123 13.43 5.00 -25.51
CA GLY A 123 14.81 5.50 -25.56
C GLY A 123 15.02 6.85 -24.87
N ALA A 124 14.02 7.43 -24.23
CA ALA A 124 14.16 8.66 -23.46
C ALA A 124 14.57 8.39 -22.00
N SER A 125 15.20 9.38 -21.36
CA SER A 125 15.64 9.35 -19.96
C SER A 125 15.24 10.62 -19.19
N ASP A 126 14.15 11.27 -19.61
CA ASP A 126 13.58 12.43 -18.91
C ASP A 126 12.27 12.04 -18.25
N TRP A 127 12.18 12.26 -16.93
CA TRP A 127 11.17 11.69 -16.08
C TRP A 127 10.41 12.74 -15.29
N GLU A 128 9.17 12.44 -14.98
CA GLU A 128 8.38 13.14 -13.95
C GLU A 128 7.93 12.16 -12.88
N LYS A 129 7.65 12.66 -11.70
CA LYS A 129 7.19 11.85 -10.55
C LYS A 129 5.69 11.74 -10.53
N ASP A 130 5.19 10.60 -10.04
CA ASP A 130 3.76 10.47 -9.70
C ASP A 130 3.41 11.53 -8.63
N PRO A 131 2.32 12.30 -8.81
CA PRO A 131 1.89 13.31 -7.84
C PRO A 131 1.12 12.73 -6.66
N ASP A 132 0.69 11.46 -6.73
CA ASP A 132 -0.16 10.81 -5.74
C ASP A 132 0.65 10.30 -4.54
N ILE A 133 -0.06 10.10 -3.44
CA ILE A 133 0.46 9.47 -2.23
C ILE A 133 -0.17 8.08 -2.03
N MET A 134 0.47 7.27 -1.21
CA MET A 134 -0.08 5.98 -0.78
C MET A 134 -1.34 6.16 0.06
N ASP A 135 -2.24 5.17 -0.02
CA ASP A 135 -3.29 4.98 0.98
C ASP A 135 -2.66 4.77 2.35
N VAL A 136 -3.10 5.54 3.35
CA VAL A 136 -2.61 5.41 4.73
C VAL A 136 -2.77 4.00 5.31
N TRP A 137 -3.74 3.22 4.79
CA TRP A 137 -3.90 1.82 5.16
C TRP A 137 -2.80 0.92 4.58
N PHE A 138 -2.17 1.33 3.48
CA PHE A 138 -0.97 0.67 2.98
C PHE A 138 0.22 0.97 3.90
N ASP A 139 0.38 2.21 4.32
CA ASP A 139 1.45 2.61 5.25
C ASP A 139 1.33 1.87 6.57
N SER A 140 0.16 1.94 7.22
CA SER A 140 -0.10 1.22 8.48
C SER A 140 -0.04 -0.29 8.32
N GLY A 141 -0.52 -0.82 7.20
CA GLY A 141 -0.47 -2.25 6.87
C GLY A 141 0.95 -2.77 6.70
N SER A 142 1.93 -1.91 6.45
CA SER A 142 3.35 -2.26 6.30
C SER A 142 4.14 -2.26 7.62
N THR A 143 3.49 -1.97 8.77
CA THR A 143 4.13 -1.91 10.09
C THR A 143 4.87 -3.20 10.47
N TRP A 144 4.33 -4.36 10.09
CA TRP A 144 4.98 -5.66 10.31
C TRP A 144 6.37 -5.71 9.67
N SER A 145 6.55 -5.08 8.49
CA SER A 145 7.85 -5.02 7.79
C SER A 145 8.72 -3.91 8.33
N ALA A 146 8.18 -2.68 8.41
CA ALA A 146 8.95 -1.49 8.78
C ALA A 146 9.35 -1.44 10.26
N VAL A 147 8.67 -2.15 11.14
CA VAL A 147 8.92 -2.14 12.58
C VAL A 147 9.25 -3.54 13.10
N CYS A 148 8.35 -4.51 12.92
CA CYS A 148 8.50 -5.81 13.59
C CYS A 148 9.67 -6.64 13.05
N ARG A 149 10.00 -6.52 11.77
CA ARG A 149 11.16 -7.19 11.16
C ARG A 149 12.48 -6.44 11.38
N GLU A 150 12.44 -5.11 11.49
CA GLU A 150 13.63 -4.29 11.61
C GLU A 150 14.19 -4.23 13.05
N ARG A 151 13.33 -4.44 14.05
CA ARG A 151 13.72 -4.34 15.47
C ARG A 151 14.09 -5.70 16.04
N PRO A 152 15.30 -5.87 16.60
CA PRO A 152 15.78 -7.17 17.09
C PRO A 152 15.01 -7.66 18.33
N GLU A 153 14.37 -6.78 19.09
CA GLU A 153 13.54 -7.11 20.23
C GLU A 153 12.13 -7.58 19.86
N LEU A 154 11.74 -7.40 18.60
CA LEU A 154 10.46 -7.86 18.05
C LEU A 154 10.66 -9.07 17.16
N ARG A 155 9.55 -9.70 16.81
CA ARG A 155 9.56 -10.82 15.86
C ARG A 155 8.47 -10.70 14.80
N TRP A 156 8.68 -11.40 13.69
CA TRP A 156 7.72 -11.53 12.61
C TRP A 156 7.64 -13.02 12.19
N PRO A 157 6.43 -13.58 11.94
CA PRO A 157 5.11 -13.03 12.28
C PRO A 157 4.98 -12.72 13.76
N VAL A 158 4.30 -11.62 14.10
CA VAL A 158 4.11 -11.20 15.49
C VAL A 158 3.15 -12.15 16.22
N ASP A 159 3.19 -12.18 17.55
CA ASP A 159 2.36 -13.09 18.32
C ASP A 159 0.89 -12.75 18.21
N MET A 160 0.53 -11.48 18.43
CA MET A 160 -0.87 -11.08 18.50
C MET A 160 -1.07 -9.65 17.98
N TYR A 161 -2.14 -9.46 17.17
CA TYR A 161 -2.77 -8.16 16.93
C TYR A 161 -4.02 -8.05 17.77
N MET A 162 -4.17 -6.92 18.48
CA MET A 162 -5.27 -6.70 19.39
C MET A 162 -5.86 -5.31 19.15
N GLU A 163 -7.10 -5.28 18.63
CA GLU A 163 -7.83 -4.06 18.30
C GLU A 163 -9.35 -4.30 18.28
N GLY A 164 -10.12 -3.25 18.00
CA GLY A 164 -11.56 -3.35 17.81
C GLY A 164 -11.96 -4.08 16.51
N ALA A 165 -13.18 -4.58 16.51
CA ALA A 165 -13.75 -5.35 15.38
C ALA A 165 -13.89 -4.55 14.07
N ASP A 166 -13.80 -3.21 14.10
CA ASP A 166 -13.75 -2.36 12.92
C ASP A 166 -12.45 -2.56 12.11
N GLN A 167 -11.37 -3.06 12.74
CA GLN A 167 -10.08 -3.31 12.11
C GLN A 167 -10.06 -4.55 11.18
N PHE A 168 -11.09 -5.35 11.15
CA PHE A 168 -11.30 -6.33 10.08
C PHE A 168 -11.39 -5.67 8.70
N ARG A 169 -11.80 -4.41 8.63
CA ARG A 169 -11.78 -3.58 7.42
C ARG A 169 -10.68 -2.51 7.46
N GLY A 170 -9.79 -2.57 8.38
CA GLY A 170 -8.69 -1.63 8.59
C GLY A 170 -7.35 -2.35 8.71
N TRP A 171 -6.67 -2.16 9.83
CA TRP A 171 -5.30 -2.60 10.04
C TRP A 171 -5.11 -4.12 9.99
N PHE A 172 -6.06 -4.92 10.49
CA PHE A 172 -5.96 -6.38 10.38
C PHE A 172 -5.90 -6.81 8.91
N GLN A 173 -6.78 -6.25 8.07
CA GLN A 173 -6.83 -6.62 6.66
C GLN A 173 -5.66 -6.04 5.87
N SER A 174 -5.32 -4.76 6.05
CA SER A 174 -4.22 -4.15 5.29
C SER A 174 -2.89 -4.80 5.60
N SER A 175 -2.63 -5.16 6.87
CA SER A 175 -1.43 -5.90 7.28
C SER A 175 -1.40 -7.30 6.66
N LEU A 176 -2.53 -8.01 6.65
CA LEU A 176 -2.64 -9.34 6.03
C LEU A 176 -2.32 -9.27 4.55
N LEU A 177 -2.95 -8.34 3.82
CA LEU A 177 -2.80 -8.22 2.37
C LEU A 177 -1.36 -7.86 1.98
N THR A 178 -0.74 -6.90 2.65
CA THR A 178 0.65 -6.50 2.35
C THR A 178 1.66 -7.61 2.67
N SER A 179 1.45 -8.35 3.77
CA SER A 179 2.31 -9.46 4.15
C SER A 179 2.17 -10.65 3.20
N VAL A 180 0.95 -11.04 2.86
CA VAL A 180 0.72 -12.17 1.95
C VAL A 180 1.21 -11.86 0.55
N ALA A 181 0.92 -10.66 0.01
CA ALA A 181 1.38 -10.26 -1.32
C ALA A 181 2.92 -10.30 -1.48
N THR A 182 3.67 -10.06 -0.40
CA THR A 182 5.14 -9.96 -0.46
C THR A 182 5.88 -11.13 0.16
N GLN A 183 5.28 -11.83 1.12
CA GLN A 183 5.92 -12.89 1.89
C GLN A 183 5.16 -14.22 1.87
N GLY A 184 3.92 -14.26 1.37
CA GLY A 184 3.08 -15.45 1.30
C GLY A 184 2.52 -15.94 2.64
N VAL A 185 2.66 -15.16 3.73
CA VAL A 185 2.21 -15.55 5.08
C VAL A 185 1.52 -14.40 5.81
N ALA A 186 0.67 -14.74 6.80
CA ALA A 186 0.07 -13.76 7.69
C ALA A 186 1.13 -13.04 8.53
N PRO A 187 0.95 -11.72 8.82
CA PRO A 187 1.92 -10.96 9.62
C PRO A 187 1.80 -11.24 11.12
N TYR A 188 0.76 -11.90 11.55
CA TYR A 188 0.41 -12.22 12.94
C TYR A 188 -0.02 -13.67 13.07
N ARG A 189 0.16 -14.22 14.27
CA ARG A 189 -0.24 -15.60 14.63
C ARG A 189 -1.62 -15.66 15.25
N GLU A 190 -2.01 -14.59 15.95
CA GLU A 190 -3.27 -14.48 16.66
C GLU A 190 -3.87 -13.09 16.48
N VAL A 191 -5.21 -13.02 16.47
CA VAL A 191 -5.99 -11.77 16.44
C VAL A 191 -7.06 -11.83 17.52
N LEU A 192 -7.11 -10.78 18.34
CA LEU A 192 -8.09 -10.60 19.42
C LEU A 192 -8.88 -9.29 19.18
#